data_1a8ff0ff74d7b18ec9a239bb03499400
#
_entry.id   1a8ff0ff74d7b18ec9a239bb03499400
#
_cell.length_a   1.000
_cell.length_b   1.000
_cell.length_c   1.000
_cell.angle_alpha   90.00
_cell.angle_beta   90.00
_cell.angle_gamma   90.00
#
_symmetry.space_group_name_H-M   'P 1'
#
loop_
_entity.id
_entity.type
_entity.pdbx_description
1 polymer ?
#
loop_
_entity_poly.entity_id
_entity_poly.type
_entity_poly.pdbx_seq_one_letter_code
_entity_poly.pdbx_strand_id
1 'polypeptide(L)'
;TSFELALRDAGIEKFNLVQVSSIFPPQCKIVNKEAGLKLLSPGEIVFVVMSRCCSDEPRRLVAASVGCALPSDRSVYGYLSEHHAFGQTEKVAGDYAEDLAAAMLASTLGVEFDEDKSWDEKREVWKISGKIYKSFNITQSAIVKDEYTTTLAAAVLI
;
A
#
# COMPACT_ATOMS: atom_id res chain seq x y z
N THR A 1 22.00 0.12 -7.22
CA THR A 1 21.59 -0.72 -6.11
C THR A 1 20.25 -1.41 -6.41
N SER A 2 19.94 -2.47 -5.67
CA SER A 2 18.68 -3.19 -5.79
C SER A 2 17.47 -2.28 -5.54
N PHE A 3 17.54 -1.41 -4.56
CA PHE A 3 16.49 -0.43 -4.27
C PHE A 3 16.27 0.56 -5.41
N GLU A 4 17.36 1.08 -5.97
CA GLU A 4 17.27 1.98 -7.12
C GLU A 4 16.63 1.32 -8.33
N LEU A 5 16.96 0.05 -8.59
CA LEU A 5 16.32 -0.71 -9.66
C LEU A 5 14.82 -0.89 -9.41
N ALA A 6 14.42 -1.15 -8.17
CA ALA A 6 13.00 -1.24 -7.82
C ALA A 6 12.27 0.09 -8.03
N LEU A 7 12.89 1.21 -7.66
CA LEU A 7 12.33 2.55 -7.92
C LEU A 7 12.19 2.81 -9.42
N ARG A 8 13.17 2.35 -10.21
CA ARG A 8 13.17 2.50 -11.67
C ARG A 8 12.05 1.68 -12.31
N ASP A 9 11.85 0.45 -11.86
CA ASP A 9 10.74 -0.39 -12.31
C ASP A 9 9.38 0.24 -11.97
N ALA A 10 9.29 0.88 -10.81
CA ALA A 10 8.10 1.62 -10.41
C ALA A 10 7.93 2.95 -11.16
N GLY A 11 8.97 3.44 -11.83
CA GLY A 11 8.93 4.69 -12.58
C GLY A 11 9.07 5.96 -11.76
N ILE A 12 9.56 5.85 -10.52
CA ILE A 12 9.65 6.97 -9.58
C ILE A 12 11.07 7.33 -9.15
N GLU A 13 12.08 6.71 -9.75
CA GLU A 13 13.50 6.93 -9.41
C GLU A 13 13.99 8.35 -9.68
N LYS A 14 13.32 9.05 -10.56
CA LYS A 14 13.73 10.40 -10.99
C LYS A 14 13.19 11.54 -10.13
N PHE A 15 12.43 11.20 -9.09
CA PHE A 15 11.85 12.18 -8.17
C PHE A 15 12.61 12.22 -6.85
N ASN A 16 12.49 13.34 -6.15
CA ASN A 16 12.95 13.45 -4.77
C ASN A 16 11.81 13.00 -3.86
N LEU A 17 11.91 11.77 -3.35
CA LEU A 17 10.84 11.14 -2.59
C LEU A 17 10.91 11.53 -1.12
N VAL A 18 9.77 11.96 -0.58
CA VAL A 18 9.59 12.25 0.84
C VAL A 18 8.52 11.32 1.38
N GLN A 19 8.91 10.45 2.31
CA GLN A 19 7.94 9.54 2.92
C GLN A 19 7.03 10.28 3.89
N VAL A 20 5.73 10.02 3.77
CA VAL A 20 4.71 10.55 4.67
C VAL A 20 4.02 9.40 5.39
N SER A 21 3.17 9.73 6.36
CA SER A 21 2.47 8.72 7.13
C SER A 21 1.23 8.19 6.40
N SER A 22 0.20 7.80 7.09
CA SER A 22 -0.80 6.84 6.64
C SER A 22 -2.15 7.46 6.21
N ILE A 23 -2.24 8.76 6.00
CA ILE A 23 -3.53 9.41 5.73
C ILE A 23 -3.79 9.54 4.23
N PHE A 24 -4.92 8.99 3.79
CA PHE A 24 -5.45 9.24 2.46
C PHE A 24 -6.28 10.54 2.52
N PRO A 25 -5.90 11.60 1.78
CA PRO A 25 -6.54 12.90 1.94
C PRO A 25 -8.02 12.89 1.56
N PRO A 26 -8.85 13.71 2.24
CA PRO A 26 -10.25 13.88 1.84
C PRO A 26 -10.36 14.33 0.37
N GLN A 27 -11.39 13.86 -0.31
CA GLN A 27 -11.67 14.18 -1.73
C GLN A 27 -10.58 13.76 -2.71
N CYS A 28 -9.52 13.08 -2.26
CA CYS A 28 -8.45 12.64 -3.13
C CYS A 28 -8.95 11.57 -4.10
N LYS A 29 -8.52 11.66 -5.34
CA LYS A 29 -8.87 10.69 -6.39
C LYS A 29 -7.71 9.73 -6.62
N ILE A 30 -8.04 8.48 -6.89
CA ILE A 30 -7.06 7.49 -7.30
C ILE A 30 -6.93 7.55 -8.81
N VAL A 31 -5.70 7.75 -9.28
CA VAL A 31 -5.39 7.71 -10.71
C VAL A 31 -4.43 6.57 -10.99
N ASN A 32 -4.43 6.05 -12.21
CA ASN A 32 -3.47 5.01 -12.56
C ASN A 32 -2.06 5.58 -12.68
N LYS A 33 -1.08 4.68 -12.63
CA LYS A 33 0.35 5.03 -12.66
C LYS A 33 0.71 5.89 -13.86
N GLU A 34 0.28 5.53 -15.05
CA GLU A 34 0.64 6.22 -16.29
C GLU A 34 0.11 7.67 -16.28
N ALA A 35 -1.14 7.86 -15.86
CA ALA A 35 -1.74 9.18 -15.79
C ALA A 35 -1.07 10.04 -14.72
N GLY A 36 -0.78 9.46 -13.55
CA GLY A 36 -0.10 10.17 -12.45
C GLY A 36 1.31 10.60 -12.81
N LEU A 37 2.10 9.72 -13.42
CA LEU A 37 3.48 10.01 -13.80
C LEU A 37 3.58 11.15 -14.83
N LYS A 38 2.60 11.33 -15.67
CA LYS A 38 2.56 12.44 -16.65
C LYS A 38 2.43 13.81 -15.99
N LEU A 39 1.95 13.86 -14.75
CA LEU A 39 1.78 15.11 -14.00
C LEU A 39 3.03 15.51 -13.24
N LEU A 40 4.07 14.69 -13.27
CA LEU A 40 5.29 14.88 -12.49
C LEU A 40 6.49 15.11 -13.40
N SER A 41 7.44 15.89 -12.92
CA SER A 41 8.68 16.21 -13.64
C SER A 41 9.91 15.70 -12.89
N PRO A 42 10.98 15.30 -13.60
CA PRO A 42 12.23 14.88 -12.96
C PRO A 42 12.77 15.92 -11.97
N GLY A 43 13.21 15.47 -10.81
CA GLY A 43 13.72 16.33 -9.74
C GLY A 43 12.65 16.92 -8.83
N GLU A 44 11.38 16.74 -9.16
CA GLU A 44 10.27 17.22 -8.33
C GLU A 44 10.25 16.53 -6.96
N ILE A 45 9.89 17.27 -5.92
CA ILE A 45 9.67 16.70 -4.58
C ILE A 45 8.30 16.06 -4.57
N VAL A 46 8.26 14.77 -4.27
CA VAL A 46 7.04 13.97 -4.33
C VAL A 46 6.83 13.25 -3.00
N PHE A 47 5.65 13.42 -2.42
CA PHE A 47 5.30 12.74 -1.19
C PHE A 47 4.80 11.34 -1.49
N VAL A 48 5.23 10.38 -0.68
CA VAL A 48 4.96 8.98 -0.93
C VAL A 48 4.73 8.19 0.36
N VAL A 49 3.74 7.31 0.34
CA VAL A 49 3.63 6.21 1.29
C VAL A 49 4.26 5.01 0.62
N MET A 50 5.31 4.45 1.19
CA MET A 50 6.11 3.43 0.52
C MET A 50 6.48 2.30 1.47
N SER A 51 6.32 1.09 0.99
CA SER A 51 6.78 -0.13 1.63
C SER A 51 7.86 -0.77 0.78
N ARG A 52 8.90 -1.31 1.41
CA ARG A 52 9.94 -2.08 0.73
C ARG A 52 10.40 -3.26 1.57
N CYS A 53 10.78 -4.32 0.89
CA CYS A 53 11.36 -5.50 1.51
C CYS A 53 12.50 -6.01 0.65
N CYS A 54 13.63 -6.33 1.25
CA CYS A 54 14.80 -6.79 0.52
C CYS A 54 15.54 -7.90 1.26
N SER A 55 16.23 -8.74 0.49
CA SER A 55 17.09 -9.79 1.02
C SER A 55 18.07 -10.25 -0.05
N ASP A 56 19.20 -10.80 0.37
CA ASP A 56 20.14 -11.52 -0.48
C ASP A 56 20.14 -13.03 -0.19
N GLU A 57 19.31 -13.46 0.74
CA GLU A 57 19.21 -14.88 1.13
C GLU A 57 18.48 -15.69 0.04
N PRO A 58 19.17 -16.64 -0.61
CA PRO A 58 18.55 -17.43 -1.68
C PRO A 58 17.29 -18.15 -1.22
N ARG A 59 16.30 -18.16 -2.09
CA ARG A 59 14.99 -18.79 -1.87
C ARG A 59 14.12 -18.10 -0.81
N ARG A 60 14.53 -16.94 -0.31
CA ARG A 60 13.69 -16.14 0.57
C ARG A 60 12.56 -15.49 -0.24
N LEU A 61 11.35 -15.61 0.25
CA LEU A 61 10.20 -14.89 -0.30
C LEU A 61 10.14 -13.52 0.36
N VAL A 62 10.13 -12.46 -0.43
CA VAL A 62 10.06 -11.07 0.04
C VAL A 62 8.80 -10.42 -0.53
N ALA A 63 8.10 -9.64 0.28
CA ALA A 63 6.89 -8.94 -0.15
C ALA A 63 6.82 -7.55 0.45
N ALA A 64 6.35 -6.59 -0.33
CA ALA A 64 6.05 -5.23 0.11
C ALA A 64 4.66 -4.86 -0.36
N SER A 65 3.88 -4.21 0.51
CA SER A 65 2.48 -3.90 0.24
C SER A 65 2.10 -2.53 0.80
N VAL A 66 1.21 -1.85 0.08
CA VAL A 66 0.48 -0.67 0.56
C VAL A 66 -1.00 -1.00 0.48
N GLY A 67 -1.68 -0.95 1.62
CA GLY A 67 -3.12 -1.10 1.72
C GLY A 67 -3.82 0.25 1.73
N CYS A 68 -5.06 0.28 1.28
CA CYS A 68 -5.86 1.50 1.23
C CYS A 68 -7.29 1.19 1.65
N ALA A 69 -7.86 2.06 2.49
CA ALA A 69 -9.28 2.01 2.85
C ALA A 69 -9.88 3.40 2.77
N LEU A 70 -10.98 3.52 2.03
CA LEU A 70 -11.66 4.78 1.73
C LEU A 70 -13.04 4.79 2.36
N PRO A 71 -13.42 5.88 3.09
CA PRO A 71 -14.75 6.00 3.63
C PRO A 71 -15.76 6.34 2.54
N SER A 72 -17.02 6.00 2.76
CA SER A 72 -18.13 6.37 1.87
C SER A 72 -18.33 7.88 1.84
N ASP A 73 -18.16 8.55 2.98
CA ASP A 73 -18.15 10.01 3.05
C ASP A 73 -16.78 10.53 2.60
N ARG A 74 -16.71 11.06 1.39
CA ARG A 74 -15.48 11.52 0.78
C ARG A 74 -14.92 12.80 1.41
N SER A 75 -15.69 13.48 2.24
CA SER A 75 -15.20 14.63 3.02
C SER A 75 -14.33 14.20 4.22
N VAL A 76 -14.36 12.91 4.55
CA VAL A 76 -13.55 12.29 5.61
C VAL A 76 -12.30 11.66 4.98
N TYR A 77 -11.19 11.71 5.71
CA TYR A 77 -9.96 11.08 5.26
C TYR A 77 -10.03 9.55 5.37
N GLY A 78 -9.28 8.89 4.50
CA GLY A 78 -9.08 7.44 4.55
C GLY A 78 -7.71 7.09 5.13
N TYR A 79 -7.33 5.83 4.98
CA TYR A 79 -6.04 5.34 5.47
C TYR A 79 -5.27 4.61 4.38
N LEU A 80 -3.96 4.80 4.43
CA LEU A 80 -2.96 4.01 3.73
C LEU A 80 -2.16 3.26 4.78
N SER A 81 -1.79 2.02 4.50
CA SER A 81 -0.94 1.22 5.38
C SER A 81 0.30 0.74 4.63
N GLU A 82 1.38 0.50 5.36
CA GLU A 82 2.59 -0.10 4.83
C GLU A 82 2.79 -1.47 5.48
N HIS A 83 3.16 -2.45 4.68
CA HIS A 83 3.50 -3.78 5.20
C HIS A 83 4.60 -4.39 4.36
N HIS A 84 5.57 -4.99 5.02
CA HIS A 84 6.60 -5.79 4.38
C HIS A 84 6.81 -7.07 5.17
N ALA A 85 7.15 -8.15 4.49
CA ALA A 85 7.30 -9.44 5.14
C ALA A 85 8.22 -10.39 4.38
N PHE A 86 8.84 -11.26 5.14
CA PHE A 86 9.50 -12.45 4.62
C PHE A 86 8.55 -13.65 4.75
N GLY A 87 8.56 -14.53 3.76
CA GLY A 87 7.79 -15.77 3.82
C GLY A 87 6.29 -15.62 3.58
N GLN A 88 5.81 -14.45 3.16
CA GLN A 88 4.41 -14.23 2.81
C GLN A 88 4.25 -14.15 1.30
N THR A 89 3.18 -14.78 0.80
CA THR A 89 2.77 -14.63 -0.60
C THR A 89 2.22 -13.24 -0.86
N GLU A 90 2.07 -12.90 -2.13
CA GLU A 90 1.44 -11.64 -2.54
C GLU A 90 0.05 -11.47 -1.92
N LYS A 91 -0.77 -12.53 -1.95
CA LYS A 91 -2.12 -12.48 -1.37
C LYS A 91 -2.08 -12.25 0.14
N VAL A 92 -1.26 -12.99 0.86
CA VAL A 92 -1.18 -12.87 2.34
C VAL A 92 -0.68 -11.48 2.75
N ALA A 93 0.37 -10.98 2.12
CA ALA A 93 0.91 -9.66 2.41
C ALA A 93 -0.07 -8.55 2.04
N GLY A 94 -0.73 -8.67 0.89
CA GLY A 94 -1.73 -7.70 0.43
C GLY A 94 -2.96 -7.66 1.34
N ASP A 95 -3.49 -8.80 1.70
CA ASP A 95 -4.64 -8.89 2.63
C ASP A 95 -4.29 -8.28 3.99
N TYR A 96 -3.09 -8.52 4.48
CA TYR A 96 -2.63 -7.96 5.75
C TYR A 96 -2.57 -6.43 5.70
N ALA A 97 -2.00 -5.86 4.65
CA ALA A 97 -1.92 -4.40 4.47
C ALA A 97 -3.31 -3.78 4.36
N GLU A 98 -4.20 -4.41 3.61
CA GLU A 98 -5.57 -3.93 3.43
C GLU A 98 -6.36 -4.00 4.74
N ASP A 99 -6.22 -5.07 5.51
CA ASP A 99 -6.82 -5.22 6.84
C ASP A 99 -6.34 -4.13 7.80
N LEU A 100 -5.03 -3.82 7.79
CA LEU A 100 -4.48 -2.74 8.61
C LEU A 100 -5.14 -1.38 8.29
N ALA A 101 -5.22 -1.03 7.02
CA ALA A 101 -5.83 0.23 6.58
C ALA A 101 -7.31 0.28 6.97
N ALA A 102 -8.02 -0.82 6.75
CA ALA A 102 -9.43 -0.95 7.08
C ALA A 102 -9.68 -0.86 8.59
N ALA A 103 -8.84 -1.49 9.40
CA ALA A 103 -8.96 -1.45 10.86
C ALA A 103 -8.77 -0.02 11.40
N MET A 104 -7.79 0.71 10.86
CA MET A 104 -7.58 2.11 11.24
C MET A 104 -8.79 2.98 10.88
N LEU A 105 -9.34 2.80 9.70
CA LEU A 105 -10.52 3.53 9.26
C LEU A 105 -11.76 3.15 10.10
N ALA A 106 -11.93 1.87 10.40
CA ALA A 106 -13.01 1.39 11.25
C ALA A 106 -13.00 2.07 12.62
N SER A 107 -11.84 2.11 13.24
CA SER A 107 -11.67 2.77 14.53
C SER A 107 -12.08 4.24 14.47
N THR A 108 -11.70 4.95 13.42
CA THR A 108 -12.06 6.35 13.20
C THR A 108 -13.57 6.54 13.00
N LEU A 109 -14.23 5.63 12.29
CA LEU A 109 -15.65 5.70 11.97
C LEU A 109 -16.56 5.10 13.05
N GLY A 110 -15.98 4.49 14.10
CA GLY A 110 -16.74 3.83 15.15
C GLY A 110 -17.38 2.51 14.71
N VAL A 111 -16.79 1.83 13.74
CA VAL A 111 -17.24 0.51 13.28
C VAL A 111 -16.49 -0.55 14.08
N GLU A 112 -17.22 -1.46 14.70
CA GLU A 112 -16.63 -2.56 15.47
C GLU A 112 -16.26 -3.72 14.56
N PHE A 113 -15.09 -4.30 14.79
CA PHE A 113 -14.63 -5.52 14.17
C PHE A 113 -14.32 -6.58 15.21
N ASP A 114 -14.60 -7.82 14.86
CA ASP A 114 -14.04 -8.96 15.55
C ASP A 114 -12.63 -9.23 14.99
N GLU A 115 -11.61 -8.89 15.76
CA GLU A 115 -10.21 -9.01 15.35
C GLU A 115 -9.79 -10.46 15.09
N ASP A 116 -10.50 -11.43 15.66
CA ASP A 116 -10.18 -12.84 15.48
C ASP A 116 -10.66 -13.41 14.15
N LYS A 117 -11.48 -12.66 13.41
CA LYS A 117 -11.97 -13.09 12.09
C LYS A 117 -10.95 -12.83 10.99
N SER A 118 -11.04 -13.63 9.92
CA SER A 118 -10.23 -13.42 8.71
C SER A 118 -10.56 -12.09 8.04
N TRP A 119 -9.65 -11.60 7.22
CA TRP A 119 -9.89 -10.37 6.46
C TRP A 119 -11.11 -10.50 5.54
N ASP A 120 -11.31 -11.65 4.90
CA ASP A 120 -12.47 -11.85 4.03
C ASP A 120 -13.78 -11.70 4.80
N GLU A 121 -13.87 -12.23 6.04
CA GLU A 121 -15.05 -12.09 6.91
C GLU A 121 -15.24 -10.64 7.36
N LYS A 122 -14.19 -9.96 7.77
CA LYS A 122 -14.22 -8.55 8.15
C LYS A 122 -14.70 -7.68 6.99
N ARG A 123 -14.22 -7.96 5.78
CA ARG A 123 -14.58 -7.22 4.58
C ARG A 123 -16.08 -7.28 4.30
N GLU A 124 -16.72 -8.42 4.53
CA GLU A 124 -18.16 -8.55 4.37
C GLU A 124 -18.93 -7.67 5.37
N VAL A 125 -18.48 -7.59 6.62
CA VAL A 125 -19.07 -6.70 7.64
C VAL A 125 -18.94 -5.24 7.20
N TRP A 126 -17.81 -4.85 6.63
CA TRP A 126 -17.57 -3.52 6.11
C TRP A 126 -18.53 -3.15 4.99
N LYS A 127 -18.72 -4.03 4.03
CA LYS A 127 -19.66 -3.82 2.92
C LYS A 127 -21.07 -3.62 3.44
N ILE A 128 -21.48 -4.40 4.44
CA ILE A 128 -22.82 -4.32 5.04
C ILE A 128 -23.00 -3.00 5.79
N SER A 129 -21.94 -2.48 6.44
CA SER A 129 -22.04 -1.23 7.20
C SER A 129 -22.31 0.00 6.33
N GLY A 130 -21.96 -0.06 5.06
CA GLY A 130 -22.09 1.06 4.11
C GLY A 130 -21.18 2.25 4.40
N LYS A 131 -20.32 2.17 5.42
CA LYS A 131 -19.41 3.26 5.82
C LYS A 131 -18.10 3.28 5.05
N ILE A 132 -17.76 2.16 4.40
CA ILE A 132 -16.57 2.03 3.57
C ILE A 132 -16.96 1.89 2.12
N TYR A 133 -16.41 2.78 1.32
CA TYR A 133 -16.61 2.80 -0.11
C TYR A 133 -15.76 1.76 -0.83
N LYS A 134 -14.48 1.67 -0.47
CA LYS A 134 -13.52 0.83 -1.18
C LYS A 134 -12.33 0.49 -0.28
N SER A 135 -11.85 -0.75 -0.39
CA SER A 135 -10.54 -1.15 0.10
C SER A 135 -9.79 -1.87 -1.00
N PHE A 136 -8.48 -1.71 -1.05
CA PHE A 136 -7.62 -2.40 -2.01
C PHE A 136 -6.17 -2.39 -1.52
N ASN A 137 -5.31 -3.10 -2.22
CA ASN A 137 -3.89 -3.07 -1.95
C ASN A 137 -3.09 -3.13 -3.25
N ILE A 138 -1.84 -2.69 -3.17
CA ILE A 138 -0.83 -2.88 -4.18
C ILE A 138 0.30 -3.66 -3.53
N THR A 139 0.67 -4.78 -4.10
CA THR A 139 1.64 -5.69 -3.53
C THR A 139 2.60 -6.20 -4.59
N GLN A 140 3.87 -6.24 -4.23
CA GLN A 140 4.92 -6.86 -5.03
C GLN A 140 5.57 -7.95 -4.20
N SER A 141 5.71 -9.14 -4.77
CA SER A 141 6.44 -10.24 -4.15
C SER A 141 7.48 -10.81 -5.11
N ALA A 142 8.53 -11.38 -4.56
CA ALA A 142 9.57 -12.03 -5.33
C ALA A 142 10.26 -13.11 -4.50
N ILE A 143 10.83 -14.10 -5.19
CA ILE A 143 11.72 -15.09 -4.57
C ILE A 143 13.14 -14.66 -4.89
N VAL A 144 13.96 -14.50 -3.86
CA VAL A 144 15.38 -14.17 -4.00
C VAL A 144 16.09 -15.34 -4.68
N LYS A 145 16.83 -15.06 -5.74
CA LYS A 145 17.64 -16.06 -6.46
C LYS A 145 19.10 -15.97 -6.00
N ASP A 146 19.95 -15.36 -6.82
CA ASP A 146 21.39 -15.29 -6.55
C ASP A 146 21.87 -13.89 -6.18
N GLU A 147 21.00 -12.89 -6.28
CA GLU A 147 21.36 -11.49 -6.09
C GLU A 147 20.42 -10.83 -5.08
N TYR A 148 20.88 -9.72 -4.54
CA TYR A 148 20.08 -8.88 -3.67
C TYR A 148 18.80 -8.44 -4.39
N THR A 149 17.67 -8.76 -3.81
CA THR A 149 16.35 -8.53 -4.39
C THR A 149 15.54 -7.58 -3.51
N THR A 150 14.96 -6.56 -4.11
CA THR A 150 14.08 -5.60 -3.44
C THR A 150 12.70 -5.60 -4.07
N THR A 151 11.67 -5.70 -3.24
CA THR A 151 10.28 -5.46 -3.64
C THR A 151 9.82 -4.10 -3.12
N LEU A 152 8.94 -3.44 -3.85
CA LEU A 152 8.47 -2.09 -3.57
C LEU A 152 6.99 -1.97 -3.88
N ALA A 153 6.27 -1.30 -2.99
CA ALA A 153 4.91 -0.83 -3.24
C ALA A 153 4.80 0.61 -2.75
N ALA A 154 4.15 1.47 -3.53
CA ALA A 154 4.08 2.89 -3.20
C ALA A 154 2.74 3.51 -3.61
N ALA A 155 2.26 4.44 -2.79
CA ALA A 155 1.20 5.36 -3.13
C ALA A 155 1.81 6.76 -3.24
N VAL A 156 1.80 7.33 -4.42
CA VAL A 156 2.38 8.64 -4.72
C VAL A 156 1.28 9.70 -4.61
N LEU A 157 1.51 10.73 -3.82
CA LEU A 157 0.58 11.84 -3.62
C LEU A 157 0.95 13.00 -4.54
N ILE A 158 0.01 13.45 -5.33
CA ILE A 158 0.19 14.53 -6.28
C ILE A 158 -0.92 15.58 -6.18
#